data_fd46c39fd09dd9054d3ce68992fd5913
#
_entry.id   fd46c39fd09dd9054d3ce68992fd5913
#
_cell.length_a   1.000
_cell.length_b   1.000
_cell.length_c   1.000
_cell.angle_alpha   90.00
_cell.angle_beta   90.00
_cell.angle_gamma   90.00
#
_symmetry.space_group_name_H-M   'P 1'
#
loop_
_entity.id
_entity.type
_entity.pdbx_description
1 polymer ?
#
loop_
_entity_poly.entity_id
_entity_poly.type
_entity_poly.pdbx_seq_one_letter_code
_entity_poly.pdbx_strand_id
1 'polypeptide(L)'
;MEEMGYIFIQVFILLFVAKALGTVFQRLKMPALVGEILAGVLFINIILFYPGYGDLLHFVPDQFLHDDTHFIHVMGELGVTFLLFMVGLETRFSDLMKVGRTAMYVAILGIVVPLLGGFAIMMAFEPGNINLAILVGTAMFAMSTGIAIEVLRNMSAMNTKEAKIIIGAAVIDDILCLSLLAVISGVVTPETDMNTIIVNTIIVCIFLVVSFGFITYIKKLAERRRHKLMDRYKHADVHGDIVIGCDVSNFHEMRSQSSKLSILGIAMLVCIGMAALSSTIGLAGIIGSFLAGMLFAEFKDTMPCEENFNTVTSFMLPFFFIYVGMKVRFDDFELSIMPLLVILIVVAVLTKYVSGYYGAKMGKLPKDSSVLIGVSMIPRGEVGIIVASIGFTIGVFTNQMFTTIMLMTLATSIIAPPLISWAYKRMYTHTHGEQQDQHRH
;
A
#
# COMPACT_ATOMS: atom_id res chain seq x y z
N MET A 1 -7.80 -25.04 -27.85
CA MET A 1 -8.81 -25.24 -26.76
C MET A 1 -8.19 -25.90 -25.54
N GLU A 2 -7.22 -26.79 -25.68
CA GLU A 2 -6.55 -27.43 -24.55
C GLU A 2 -5.74 -26.44 -23.71
N GLU A 3 -4.98 -25.53 -24.34
CA GLU A 3 -4.19 -24.51 -23.61
C GLU A 3 -5.04 -23.63 -22.68
N MET A 4 -6.24 -23.19 -23.11
CA MET A 4 -7.13 -22.39 -22.26
C MET A 4 -7.65 -23.17 -21.05
N GLY A 5 -7.89 -24.49 -21.22
CA GLY A 5 -8.30 -25.36 -20.10
C GLY A 5 -7.22 -25.45 -19.03
N TYR A 6 -5.96 -25.57 -19.43
CA TYR A 6 -4.82 -25.58 -18.50
C TYR A 6 -4.67 -24.26 -17.73
N ILE A 7 -4.82 -23.12 -18.39
CA ILE A 7 -4.77 -21.81 -17.72
C ILE A 7 -5.83 -21.69 -16.62
N PHE A 8 -7.07 -22.11 -16.91
CA PHE A 8 -8.15 -22.06 -15.92
C PHE A 8 -7.88 -22.97 -14.69
N ILE A 9 -7.35 -24.16 -14.92
CA ILE A 9 -7.01 -25.09 -13.82
C ILE A 9 -5.88 -24.51 -12.97
N GLN A 10 -4.84 -23.96 -13.59
CA GLN A 10 -3.72 -23.34 -12.88
C GLN A 10 -4.17 -22.16 -12.03
N VAL A 11 -4.93 -21.24 -12.63
CA VAL A 11 -5.51 -20.10 -11.93
C VAL A 11 -6.37 -20.55 -10.75
N PHE A 12 -7.20 -21.59 -10.96
CA PHE A 12 -8.03 -22.14 -9.89
C PHE A 12 -7.18 -22.68 -8.74
N ILE A 13 -6.17 -23.51 -9.02
CA ILE A 13 -5.31 -24.12 -8.00
C ILE A 13 -4.57 -23.03 -7.22
N LEU A 14 -3.95 -22.07 -7.92
CA LEU A 14 -3.19 -20.98 -7.30
C LEU A 14 -4.07 -20.12 -6.40
N LEU A 15 -5.24 -19.69 -6.90
CA LEU A 15 -6.19 -18.92 -6.10
C LEU A 15 -6.74 -19.71 -4.91
N PHE A 16 -7.02 -20.98 -5.09
CA PHE A 16 -7.51 -21.85 -4.03
C PHE A 16 -6.46 -21.95 -2.90
N VAL A 17 -5.21 -22.26 -3.24
CA VAL A 17 -4.11 -22.36 -2.26
C VAL A 17 -3.86 -21.01 -1.59
N ALA A 18 -3.83 -19.91 -2.34
CA ALA A 18 -3.64 -18.57 -1.81
C ALA A 18 -4.75 -18.18 -0.82
N LYS A 19 -6.01 -18.40 -1.17
CA LYS A 19 -7.16 -18.13 -0.29
C LYS A 19 -7.21 -19.04 0.92
N ALA A 20 -6.85 -20.32 0.76
CA ALA A 20 -6.76 -21.25 1.89
C ALA A 20 -5.68 -20.82 2.89
N LEU A 21 -4.46 -20.55 2.41
CA LEU A 21 -3.36 -20.06 3.26
C LEU A 21 -3.68 -18.68 3.84
N GLY A 22 -4.21 -17.75 3.05
CA GLY A 22 -4.65 -16.44 3.53
C GLY A 22 -5.65 -16.56 4.69
N THR A 23 -6.62 -17.47 4.58
CA THR A 23 -7.60 -17.75 5.65
C THR A 23 -6.94 -18.35 6.90
N VAL A 24 -5.96 -19.26 6.72
CA VAL A 24 -5.18 -19.82 7.85
C VAL A 24 -4.44 -18.70 8.59
N PHE A 25 -3.75 -17.81 7.86
CA PHE A 25 -3.02 -16.69 8.46
C PHE A 25 -3.96 -15.69 9.15
N GLN A 26 -5.14 -15.41 8.58
CA GLN A 26 -6.16 -14.59 9.25
C GLN A 26 -6.63 -15.21 10.57
N ARG A 27 -6.82 -16.55 10.63
CA ARG A 27 -7.13 -17.24 11.89
C ARG A 27 -6.00 -17.14 12.91
N LEU A 28 -4.76 -17.04 12.47
CA LEU A 28 -3.58 -16.77 13.30
C LEU A 28 -3.44 -15.28 13.69
N LYS A 29 -4.45 -14.44 13.34
CA LYS A 29 -4.44 -12.98 13.53
C LYS A 29 -3.29 -12.27 12.79
N MET A 30 -2.94 -12.80 11.63
CA MET A 30 -1.96 -12.25 10.71
C MET A 30 -2.65 -11.78 9.41
N PRO A 31 -2.05 -10.84 8.67
CA PRO A 31 -2.61 -10.40 7.39
C PRO A 31 -2.71 -11.55 6.38
N ALA A 32 -3.81 -11.62 5.62
CA ALA A 32 -4.02 -12.63 4.58
C ALA A 32 -2.92 -12.62 3.51
N LEU A 33 -2.38 -11.43 3.20
CA LEU A 33 -1.31 -11.24 2.22
C LEU A 33 -0.09 -12.13 2.48
N VAL A 34 0.23 -12.42 3.76
CA VAL A 34 1.36 -13.30 4.13
C VAL A 34 1.12 -14.72 3.60
N GLY A 35 -0.11 -15.22 3.74
CA GLY A 35 -0.50 -16.54 3.21
C GLY A 35 -0.56 -16.56 1.68
N GLU A 36 -1.01 -15.49 1.06
CA GLU A 36 -1.10 -15.37 -0.40
C GLU A 36 0.30 -15.31 -1.04
N ILE A 37 1.25 -14.58 -0.44
CA ILE A 37 2.67 -14.58 -0.87
C ILE A 37 3.28 -15.95 -0.67
N LEU A 38 3.06 -16.57 0.50
CA LEU A 38 3.58 -17.91 0.80
C LEU A 38 3.06 -18.96 -0.19
N ALA A 39 1.82 -18.82 -0.69
CA ALA A 39 1.31 -19.68 -1.75
C ALA A 39 2.18 -19.61 -3.01
N GLY A 40 2.55 -18.39 -3.43
CA GLY A 40 3.46 -18.19 -4.58
C GLY A 40 4.86 -18.75 -4.32
N VAL A 41 5.42 -18.50 -3.13
CA VAL A 41 6.73 -19.04 -2.71
C VAL A 41 6.73 -20.57 -2.73
N LEU A 42 5.72 -21.19 -2.13
CA LEU A 42 5.61 -22.66 -2.11
C LEU A 42 5.45 -23.23 -3.51
N PHE A 43 4.61 -22.61 -4.33
CA PHE A 43 4.34 -23.08 -5.69
C PHE A 43 5.63 -23.14 -6.52
N ILE A 44 6.39 -22.05 -6.61
CA ILE A 44 7.61 -22.00 -7.43
C ILE A 44 8.70 -22.92 -6.88
N ASN A 45 8.91 -22.94 -5.57
CA ASN A 45 9.97 -23.75 -4.97
C ASN A 45 9.65 -25.24 -4.98
N ILE A 46 8.38 -25.66 -4.86
CA ILE A 46 8.01 -27.07 -5.03
C ILE A 46 8.31 -27.53 -6.47
N ILE A 47 8.02 -26.71 -7.48
CA ILE A 47 8.33 -27.02 -8.88
C ILE A 47 9.83 -27.14 -9.10
N LEU A 48 10.63 -26.26 -8.53
CA LEU A 48 12.09 -26.26 -8.67
C LEU A 48 12.77 -27.44 -7.97
N PHE A 49 12.29 -27.83 -6.76
CA PHE A 49 12.90 -28.93 -5.99
C PHE A 49 12.48 -30.32 -6.48
N TYR A 50 11.40 -30.44 -7.25
CA TYR A 50 10.89 -31.71 -7.76
C TYR A 50 10.69 -31.65 -9.28
N PRO A 51 11.77 -31.67 -10.08
CA PRO A 51 11.66 -31.64 -11.54
C PRO A 51 10.87 -32.82 -12.12
N GLY A 52 10.76 -33.97 -11.42
CA GLY A 52 9.87 -35.09 -11.81
C GLY A 52 8.37 -34.81 -11.65
N TYR A 53 7.97 -33.74 -10.93
CA TYR A 53 6.57 -33.28 -10.93
C TYR A 53 6.23 -32.48 -12.18
N GLY A 54 7.22 -32.05 -13.00
CA GLY A 54 6.99 -31.51 -14.33
C GLY A 54 6.18 -32.50 -15.20
N ASP A 55 6.45 -33.80 -15.07
CA ASP A 55 5.70 -34.85 -15.75
C ASP A 55 4.31 -35.14 -15.13
N LEU A 56 4.15 -34.95 -13.82
CA LEU A 56 2.87 -35.07 -13.11
C LEU A 56 2.04 -33.79 -13.18
N LEU A 57 2.71 -32.66 -13.23
CA LEU A 57 2.15 -31.35 -13.44
C LEU A 57 2.47 -30.88 -14.88
N HIS A 58 2.13 -31.70 -15.90
CA HIS A 58 1.97 -31.21 -17.27
C HIS A 58 1.04 -29.99 -17.36
N PHE A 59 0.55 -29.56 -16.21
CA PHE A 59 -0.21 -28.35 -15.95
C PHE A 59 0.60 -27.05 -15.91
N VAL A 60 1.93 -27.11 -15.80
CA VAL A 60 2.79 -25.92 -15.81
C VAL A 60 3.67 -26.03 -17.06
N PRO A 61 3.31 -25.41 -18.19
CA PRO A 61 4.17 -25.35 -19.35
C PRO A 61 5.49 -24.70 -18.96
N ASP A 62 6.63 -25.14 -19.55
CA ASP A 62 7.95 -24.54 -19.35
C ASP A 62 7.97 -23.03 -19.63
N GLN A 63 7.07 -22.55 -20.47
CA GLN A 63 6.80 -21.15 -20.73
C GLN A 63 6.44 -20.36 -19.45
N PHE A 64 5.82 -20.99 -18.43
CA PHE A 64 5.48 -20.35 -17.15
C PHE A 64 6.70 -20.00 -16.28
N LEU A 65 7.82 -20.64 -16.54
CA LEU A 65 9.06 -20.45 -15.78
C LEU A 65 10.00 -19.42 -16.44
N HIS A 66 9.80 -19.12 -17.72
CA HIS A 66 10.79 -18.41 -18.51
C HIS A 66 10.29 -17.16 -19.26
N ASP A 67 9.00 -16.87 -19.31
CA ASP A 67 8.47 -15.77 -20.13
C ASP A 67 7.68 -14.74 -19.30
N ASP A 68 8.06 -13.46 -19.39
CA ASP A 68 7.46 -12.33 -18.64
C ASP A 68 6.03 -11.98 -19.09
N THR A 69 5.49 -12.65 -20.08
CA THR A 69 4.16 -12.41 -20.68
C THR A 69 3.03 -13.20 -20.04
N HIS A 70 3.21 -13.77 -18.85
CA HIS A 70 2.25 -14.66 -18.23
C HIS A 70 0.97 -13.98 -17.73
N PHE A 71 -0.17 -14.67 -17.88
CA PHE A 71 -1.47 -14.26 -17.38
C PHE A 71 -1.44 -13.84 -15.91
N ILE A 72 -0.70 -14.56 -15.06
CA ILE A 72 -0.55 -14.23 -13.63
C ILE A 72 0.18 -12.91 -13.43
N HIS A 73 1.21 -12.61 -14.24
CA HIS A 73 1.91 -11.33 -14.21
C HIS A 73 0.96 -10.19 -14.57
N VAL A 74 0.25 -10.30 -15.70
CA VAL A 74 -0.70 -9.27 -16.14
C VAL A 74 -1.82 -9.06 -15.12
N MET A 75 -2.36 -10.14 -14.57
CA MET A 75 -3.38 -10.07 -13.51
C MET A 75 -2.80 -9.48 -12.21
N GLY A 76 -1.55 -9.79 -11.90
CA GLY A 76 -0.83 -9.20 -10.77
C GLY A 76 -0.63 -7.69 -10.92
N GLU A 77 -0.18 -7.22 -12.07
CA GLU A 77 -0.01 -5.80 -12.39
C GLU A 77 -1.34 -5.04 -12.33
N LEU A 78 -2.43 -5.64 -12.83
CA LEU A 78 -3.77 -5.08 -12.68
C LEU A 78 -4.20 -5.07 -11.21
N GLY A 79 -3.89 -6.13 -10.47
CA GLY A 79 -4.20 -6.24 -9.04
C GLY A 79 -3.55 -5.14 -8.22
N VAL A 80 -2.25 -4.91 -8.42
CA VAL A 80 -1.53 -3.84 -7.71
C VAL A 80 -1.98 -2.45 -8.17
N THR A 81 -2.29 -2.28 -9.45
CA THR A 81 -2.84 -1.03 -9.99
C THR A 81 -4.17 -0.68 -9.30
N PHE A 82 -5.07 -1.66 -9.15
CA PHE A 82 -6.33 -1.48 -8.44
C PHE A 82 -6.13 -1.28 -6.93
N LEU A 83 -5.18 -1.99 -6.33
CA LEU A 83 -4.82 -1.77 -4.93
C LEU A 83 -4.41 -0.31 -4.69
N LEU A 84 -3.50 0.22 -5.50
CA LEU A 84 -3.01 1.59 -5.33
C LEU A 84 -4.10 2.63 -5.60
N PHE A 85 -5.02 2.37 -6.51
CA PHE A 85 -6.21 3.19 -6.67
C PHE A 85 -7.07 3.19 -5.39
N MET A 86 -7.27 2.02 -4.75
CA MET A 86 -8.00 1.92 -3.47
C MET A 86 -7.31 2.69 -2.36
N VAL A 87 -5.99 2.56 -2.22
CA VAL A 87 -5.20 3.35 -1.26
C VAL A 87 -5.37 4.86 -1.53
N GLY A 88 -5.36 5.25 -2.80
CA GLY A 88 -5.66 6.63 -3.20
C GLY A 88 -7.07 7.06 -2.82
N LEU A 89 -8.09 6.19 -2.99
CA LEU A 89 -9.49 6.45 -2.61
C LEU A 89 -9.69 6.67 -1.10
N GLU A 90 -8.89 5.99 -0.28
CA GLU A 90 -8.91 6.18 1.17
C GLU A 90 -8.20 7.47 1.59
N THR A 91 -7.39 8.05 0.71
CA THR A 91 -6.49 9.17 0.98
C THR A 91 -7.06 10.48 0.43
N ARG A 92 -7.80 11.25 1.25
CA ARG A 92 -8.26 12.59 0.86
C ARG A 92 -7.14 13.60 1.01
N PHE A 93 -6.79 14.30 -0.06
CA PHE A 93 -5.83 15.41 -0.02
C PHE A 93 -6.24 16.51 1.00
N SER A 94 -7.55 16.74 1.15
CA SER A 94 -8.10 17.69 2.12
C SER A 94 -7.86 17.29 3.58
N ASP A 95 -7.75 16.02 3.88
CA ASP A 95 -7.54 15.53 5.24
C ASP A 95 -6.06 15.63 5.63
N LEU A 96 -5.14 15.55 4.66
CA LEU A 96 -3.72 15.86 4.85
C LEU A 96 -3.49 17.26 5.43
N MET A 97 -4.22 18.25 4.91
CA MET A 97 -4.10 19.64 5.39
C MET A 97 -4.61 19.82 6.81
N LYS A 98 -5.43 18.90 7.32
CA LYS A 98 -5.98 18.92 8.69
C LYS A 98 -5.19 18.05 9.66
N VAL A 99 -4.24 17.24 9.17
CA VAL A 99 -3.42 16.37 10.01
C VAL A 99 -2.61 17.20 10.99
N GLY A 100 -2.68 16.82 12.25
CA GLY A 100 -2.00 17.54 13.32
C GLY A 100 -0.46 17.50 13.19
N ARG A 101 0.22 18.51 13.71
CA ARG A 101 1.70 18.61 13.67
C ARG A 101 2.41 17.35 14.14
N THR A 102 1.83 16.61 15.09
CA THR A 102 2.42 15.37 15.59
C THR A 102 2.49 14.29 14.52
N ALA A 103 1.41 14.08 13.75
CA ALA A 103 1.41 13.09 12.68
C ALA A 103 2.39 13.47 11.55
N MET A 104 2.57 14.77 11.27
CA MET A 104 3.58 15.25 10.33
C MET A 104 5.00 14.92 10.82
N TYR A 105 5.32 15.13 12.10
CA TYR A 105 6.64 14.78 12.65
C TYR A 105 6.88 13.26 12.58
N VAL A 106 5.85 12.44 12.90
CA VAL A 106 5.94 10.99 12.83
C VAL A 106 6.19 10.53 11.39
N ALA A 107 5.47 11.08 10.40
CA ALA A 107 5.63 10.73 8.99
C ALA A 107 7.00 11.14 8.44
N ILE A 108 7.43 12.40 8.64
CA ILE A 108 8.72 12.88 8.11
C ILE A 108 9.88 12.05 8.69
N LEU A 109 9.92 11.87 10.02
CA LEU A 109 10.94 11.03 10.63
C LEU A 109 10.80 9.57 10.21
N GLY A 110 9.55 9.09 10.01
CA GLY A 110 9.22 7.76 9.53
C GLY A 110 9.76 7.45 8.13
N ILE A 111 10.06 8.46 7.33
CA ILE A 111 10.69 8.34 6.02
C ILE A 111 12.21 8.53 6.15
N VAL A 112 12.65 9.64 6.73
CA VAL A 112 14.07 10.04 6.74
C VAL A 112 14.94 9.03 7.48
N VAL A 113 14.53 8.60 8.68
CA VAL A 113 15.35 7.72 9.52
C VAL A 113 15.53 6.32 8.92
N PRO A 114 14.46 5.62 8.44
CA PRO A 114 14.64 4.33 7.78
C PRO A 114 15.37 4.43 6.43
N LEU A 115 15.12 5.47 5.64
CA LEU A 115 15.81 5.72 4.38
C LEU A 115 17.32 5.81 4.60
N LEU A 116 17.74 6.65 5.56
CA LEU A 116 19.16 6.81 5.91
C LEU A 116 19.72 5.53 6.53
N GLY A 117 18.95 4.80 7.34
CA GLY A 117 19.36 3.53 7.93
C GLY A 117 19.64 2.46 6.88
N GLY A 118 18.73 2.27 5.92
CA GLY A 118 18.92 1.34 4.82
C GLY A 118 20.05 1.74 3.88
N PHE A 119 20.13 3.02 3.55
CA PHE A 119 21.23 3.57 2.76
C PHE A 119 22.59 3.31 3.41
N ALA A 120 22.73 3.60 4.71
CA ALA A 120 23.98 3.41 5.44
C ALA A 120 24.41 1.94 5.51
N ILE A 121 23.46 1.01 5.72
CA ILE A 121 23.77 -0.43 5.72
C ILE A 121 24.31 -0.84 4.34
N MET A 122 23.62 -0.48 3.28
CA MET A 122 24.04 -0.91 1.95
C MET A 122 25.36 -0.29 1.53
N MET A 123 25.63 0.95 1.88
CA MET A 123 26.94 1.57 1.66
C MET A 123 28.07 0.91 2.46
N ALA A 124 27.74 0.25 3.59
CA ALA A 124 28.71 -0.54 4.34
C ALA A 124 28.94 -1.94 3.75
N PHE A 125 27.90 -2.56 3.18
CA PHE A 125 27.99 -3.91 2.57
C PHE A 125 28.48 -3.88 1.11
N GLU A 126 28.00 -2.92 0.31
CA GLU A 126 28.38 -2.72 -1.08
C GLU A 126 28.81 -1.27 -1.33
N PRO A 127 30.01 -0.88 -0.94
CA PRO A 127 30.49 0.49 -1.13
C PRO A 127 30.52 0.87 -2.62
N GLY A 128 29.86 1.97 -2.97
CA GLY A 128 29.83 2.49 -4.35
C GLY A 128 28.55 2.20 -5.13
N ASN A 129 27.70 1.28 -4.70
CA ASN A 129 26.41 1.03 -5.34
C ASN A 129 25.31 1.93 -4.74
N ILE A 130 25.33 3.21 -5.12
CA ILE A 130 24.41 4.23 -4.60
C ILE A 130 22.96 3.90 -4.95
N ASN A 131 22.70 3.39 -6.16
CA ASN A 131 21.36 3.05 -6.62
C ASN A 131 20.72 1.96 -5.75
N LEU A 132 21.50 0.91 -5.45
CA LEU A 132 21.10 -0.15 -4.54
C LEU A 132 20.82 0.39 -3.14
N ALA A 133 21.71 1.23 -2.61
CA ALA A 133 21.57 1.81 -1.29
C ALA A 133 20.31 2.69 -1.17
N ILE A 134 20.01 3.49 -2.18
CA ILE A 134 18.79 4.33 -2.23
C ILE A 134 17.54 3.45 -2.27
N LEU A 135 17.50 2.42 -3.12
CA LEU A 135 16.33 1.55 -3.26
C LEU A 135 16.08 0.71 -2.00
N VAL A 136 17.12 0.18 -1.37
CA VAL A 136 16.98 -0.53 -0.08
C VAL A 136 16.48 0.43 1.00
N GLY A 137 17.03 1.63 1.09
CA GLY A 137 16.53 2.67 2.00
C GLY A 137 15.05 3.00 1.73
N THR A 138 14.65 3.05 0.46
CA THR A 138 13.26 3.27 0.04
C THR A 138 12.35 2.11 0.46
N ALA A 139 12.75 0.88 0.26
CA ALA A 139 12.01 -0.29 0.72
C ALA A 139 11.87 -0.32 2.27
N MET A 140 12.85 0.24 2.97
CA MET A 140 12.85 0.28 4.45
C MET A 140 11.94 1.35 5.05
N PHE A 141 11.55 2.41 4.34
CA PHE A 141 10.64 3.39 4.93
C PHE A 141 9.16 3.10 4.64
N ALA A 142 8.82 2.35 3.60
CA ALA A 142 7.45 2.01 3.28
C ALA A 142 6.73 1.29 4.45
N MET A 143 5.57 1.78 4.86
CA MET A 143 4.79 1.27 5.98
C MET A 143 3.53 0.57 5.49
N SER A 144 3.01 -0.43 6.25
CA SER A 144 1.67 -0.99 6.02
C SER A 144 0.67 -0.38 6.99
N THR A 145 -0.15 0.50 6.47
CA THR A 145 -1.26 1.13 7.19
C THR A 145 -2.30 0.10 7.62
N GLY A 146 -2.62 -0.85 6.73
CA GLY A 146 -3.64 -1.86 6.94
C GLY A 146 -3.40 -2.72 8.18
N ILE A 147 -2.18 -3.20 8.38
CA ILE A 147 -1.82 -4.05 9.53
C ILE A 147 -2.00 -3.29 10.86
N ALA A 148 -1.51 -2.05 10.94
CA ALA A 148 -1.64 -1.25 12.15
C ALA A 148 -3.10 -0.95 12.49
N ILE A 149 -3.91 -0.57 11.49
CA ILE A 149 -5.34 -0.29 11.64
C ILE A 149 -6.11 -1.55 12.05
N GLU A 150 -5.83 -2.70 11.45
CA GLU A 150 -6.50 -3.95 11.77
C GLU A 150 -6.28 -4.34 13.23
N VAL A 151 -5.04 -4.25 13.75
CA VAL A 151 -4.73 -4.53 15.15
C VAL A 151 -5.45 -3.55 16.07
N LEU A 152 -5.42 -2.25 15.79
CA LEU A 152 -6.10 -1.23 16.60
C LEU A 152 -7.63 -1.41 16.57
N ARG A 153 -8.20 -1.81 15.44
CA ARG A 153 -9.63 -2.12 15.30
C ARG A 153 -10.02 -3.33 16.16
N ASN A 154 -9.24 -4.40 16.12
CA ASN A 154 -9.46 -5.61 16.94
C ASN A 154 -9.36 -5.33 18.43
N MET A 155 -8.66 -4.26 18.82
CA MET A 155 -8.57 -3.80 20.21
C MET A 155 -9.58 -2.70 20.57
N SER A 156 -10.51 -2.35 19.67
CA SER A 156 -11.48 -1.26 19.82
C SER A 156 -10.82 0.11 20.09
N ALA A 157 -9.61 0.31 19.61
CA ALA A 157 -8.76 1.47 19.87
C ALA A 157 -8.90 2.60 18.83
N MET A 158 -9.73 2.46 17.79
CA MET A 158 -9.82 3.39 16.65
C MET A 158 -10.20 4.83 17.02
N ASN A 159 -10.92 5.01 18.13
CA ASN A 159 -11.36 6.34 18.58
C ASN A 159 -10.30 7.08 19.42
N THR A 160 -9.18 6.44 19.76
CA THR A 160 -8.10 7.05 20.56
C THR A 160 -7.37 8.15 19.79
N LYS A 161 -6.74 9.07 20.55
CA LYS A 161 -5.89 10.12 19.97
C LYS A 161 -4.69 9.53 19.22
N GLU A 162 -4.12 8.47 19.76
CA GLU A 162 -3.00 7.74 19.19
C GLU A 162 -3.36 7.11 17.84
N ALA A 163 -4.50 6.43 17.75
CA ALA A 163 -4.98 5.84 16.49
C ALA A 163 -5.17 6.91 15.41
N LYS A 164 -5.74 8.07 15.75
CA LYS A 164 -5.89 9.18 14.81
C LYS A 164 -4.55 9.72 14.32
N ILE A 165 -3.54 9.77 15.19
CA ILE A 165 -2.18 10.20 14.81
C ILE A 165 -1.51 9.15 13.94
N ILE A 166 -1.64 7.86 14.28
CA ILE A 166 -1.08 6.75 13.49
C ILE A 166 -1.69 6.76 12.08
N ILE A 167 -3.03 6.83 11.97
CA ILE A 167 -3.72 6.89 10.68
C ILE A 167 -3.27 8.12 9.87
N GLY A 168 -3.24 9.29 10.52
CA GLY A 168 -2.82 10.52 9.86
C GLY A 168 -1.34 10.49 9.41
N ALA A 169 -0.45 9.91 10.22
CA ALA A 169 0.95 9.73 9.85
C ALA A 169 1.11 8.74 8.70
N ALA A 170 0.35 7.64 8.72
CA ALA A 170 0.36 6.62 7.68
C ALA A 170 -0.10 7.18 6.31
N VAL A 171 -1.17 7.97 6.31
CA VAL A 171 -1.65 8.64 5.08
C VAL A 171 -0.59 9.56 4.49
N ILE A 172 0.15 10.32 5.32
CA ILE A 172 1.26 11.16 4.86
C ILE A 172 2.41 10.30 4.37
N ASP A 173 2.75 9.22 5.10
CA ASP A 173 3.81 8.26 4.74
C ASP A 173 3.54 7.66 3.35
N ASP A 174 2.31 7.20 3.07
CA ASP A 174 1.91 6.62 1.79
C ASP A 174 2.09 7.60 0.62
N ILE A 175 1.64 8.86 0.78
CA ILE A 175 1.78 9.88 -0.28
C ILE A 175 3.24 10.23 -0.51
N LEU A 176 3.99 10.49 0.55
CA LEU A 176 5.41 10.84 0.43
C LEU A 176 6.22 9.66 -0.10
N CYS A 177 5.88 8.43 0.31
CA CYS A 177 6.50 7.21 -0.18
C CYS A 177 6.32 7.07 -1.69
N LEU A 178 5.09 7.13 -2.17
CA LEU A 178 4.81 6.99 -3.60
C LEU A 178 5.37 8.15 -4.43
N SER A 179 5.34 9.37 -3.88
CA SER A 179 5.96 10.53 -4.53
C SER A 179 7.49 10.38 -4.62
N LEU A 180 8.14 9.91 -3.56
CA LEU A 180 9.58 9.67 -3.54
C LEU A 180 9.96 8.49 -4.44
N LEU A 181 9.15 7.41 -4.44
CA LEU A 181 9.35 6.29 -5.34
C LEU A 181 9.26 6.72 -6.81
N ALA A 182 8.34 7.62 -7.15
CA ALA A 182 8.24 8.21 -8.47
C ALA A 182 9.53 8.91 -8.91
N VAL A 183 10.11 9.72 -8.02
CA VAL A 183 11.38 10.40 -8.27
C VAL A 183 12.54 9.40 -8.38
N ILE A 184 12.63 8.45 -7.45
CA ILE A 184 13.70 7.45 -7.40
C ILE A 184 13.68 6.54 -8.63
N SER A 185 12.50 6.07 -9.06
CA SER A 185 12.39 5.22 -10.27
C SER A 185 12.86 5.95 -11.53
N GLY A 186 12.65 7.28 -11.60
CA GLY A 186 13.16 8.09 -12.70
C GLY A 186 14.67 8.36 -12.68
N VAL A 187 15.30 8.31 -11.49
CA VAL A 187 16.74 8.61 -11.30
C VAL A 187 17.61 7.34 -11.37
N VAL A 188 17.10 6.21 -10.94
CA VAL A 188 17.86 4.97 -10.68
C VAL A 188 17.97 4.07 -11.91
N THR A 189 17.39 4.42 -13.07
CA THR A 189 17.53 3.61 -14.32
C THR A 189 19.00 3.46 -14.72
N PRO A 190 19.49 2.20 -14.90
CA PRO A 190 20.88 1.91 -15.22
C PRO A 190 21.25 2.45 -16.58
N GLU A 191 22.00 3.14 -17.06
CA GLU A 191 22.37 3.63 -18.43
C GLU A 191 21.88 5.04 -18.79
N THR A 192 21.35 5.82 -17.88
CA THR A 192 20.89 7.17 -18.19
C THR A 192 22.00 8.21 -18.00
N ASP A 193 22.25 8.96 -19.05
CA ASP A 193 23.10 10.16 -19.02
C ASP A 193 22.52 11.18 -17.99
N MET A 194 23.40 11.91 -17.31
CA MET A 194 23.00 12.87 -16.26
C MET A 194 21.92 13.86 -16.73
N ASN A 195 21.96 14.25 -18.00
CA ASN A 195 20.93 15.11 -18.58
C ASN A 195 19.56 14.43 -18.64
N THR A 196 19.52 13.14 -18.96
CA THR A 196 18.27 12.34 -19.02
C THR A 196 17.70 12.16 -17.61
N ILE A 197 18.54 11.96 -16.60
CA ILE A 197 18.12 11.90 -15.19
C ILE A 197 17.45 13.22 -14.76
N ILE A 198 18.07 14.35 -15.08
CA ILE A 198 17.53 15.67 -14.76
C ILE A 198 16.18 15.89 -15.47
N VAL A 199 16.11 15.59 -16.76
CA VAL A 199 14.88 15.73 -17.56
C VAL A 199 13.77 14.84 -17.01
N ASN A 200 14.04 13.56 -16.73
CA ASN A 200 13.06 12.63 -16.15
C ASN A 200 12.58 13.11 -14.78
N THR A 201 13.49 13.55 -13.90
CA THR A 201 13.12 14.11 -12.59
C THR A 201 12.22 15.33 -12.73
N ILE A 202 12.51 16.23 -13.68
CA ILE A 202 11.67 17.40 -13.97
C ILE A 202 10.28 16.96 -14.47
N ILE A 203 10.20 16.01 -15.38
CA ILE A 203 8.95 15.47 -15.92
C ILE A 203 8.09 14.88 -14.78
N VAL A 204 8.71 14.09 -13.90
CA VAL A 204 8.04 13.52 -12.70
C VAL A 204 7.50 14.61 -11.78
N CYS A 205 8.33 15.60 -11.47
CA CYS A 205 7.91 16.72 -10.62
C CYS A 205 6.75 17.50 -11.26
N ILE A 206 6.82 17.77 -12.56
CA ILE A 206 5.73 18.44 -13.30
C ILE A 206 4.48 17.57 -13.27
N PHE A 207 4.58 16.27 -13.53
CA PHE A 207 3.43 15.35 -13.50
C PHE A 207 2.75 15.36 -12.12
N LEU A 208 3.51 15.27 -11.03
CA LEU A 208 2.98 15.34 -9.68
C LEU A 208 2.31 16.68 -9.39
N VAL A 209 2.98 17.79 -9.70
CA VAL A 209 2.43 19.16 -9.49
C VAL A 209 1.14 19.37 -10.29
N VAL A 210 1.13 18.95 -11.57
CA VAL A 210 -0.06 19.05 -12.43
C VAL A 210 -1.19 18.16 -11.89
N SER A 211 -0.90 16.92 -11.47
CA SER A 211 -1.89 15.99 -10.90
C SER A 211 -2.49 16.54 -9.60
N PHE A 212 -1.67 17.01 -8.66
CA PHE A 212 -2.17 17.63 -7.42
C PHE A 212 -2.91 18.95 -7.67
N GLY A 213 -2.43 19.76 -8.61
CA GLY A 213 -3.11 20.98 -9.08
C GLY A 213 -4.48 20.66 -9.66
N PHE A 214 -4.57 19.62 -10.49
CA PHE A 214 -5.81 19.14 -11.10
C PHE A 214 -6.80 18.63 -10.06
N ILE A 215 -6.35 17.83 -9.09
CA ILE A 215 -7.17 17.35 -7.95
C ILE A 215 -7.76 18.56 -7.21
N THR A 216 -6.93 19.54 -6.87
CA THR A 216 -7.34 20.76 -6.16
C THR A 216 -8.32 21.60 -6.98
N TYR A 217 -8.09 21.72 -8.30
CA TYR A 217 -8.97 22.46 -9.22
C TYR A 217 -10.35 21.81 -9.33
N ILE A 218 -10.40 20.49 -9.54
CA ILE A 218 -11.65 19.73 -9.65
C ILE A 218 -12.43 19.78 -8.34
N LYS A 219 -11.76 19.65 -7.19
CA LYS A 219 -12.38 19.85 -5.88
C LYS A 219 -13.07 21.21 -5.78
N LYS A 220 -12.38 22.29 -6.10
CA LYS A 220 -12.92 23.66 -6.06
C LYS A 220 -14.12 23.83 -7.02
N LEU A 221 -14.10 23.14 -8.16
CA LEU A 221 -15.20 23.13 -9.11
C LEU A 221 -16.42 22.37 -8.55
N ALA A 222 -16.20 21.23 -7.91
CA ALA A 222 -17.25 20.43 -7.26
C ALA A 222 -17.91 21.19 -6.10
N GLU A 223 -17.12 21.82 -5.24
CA GLU A 223 -17.61 22.67 -4.15
C GLU A 223 -18.48 23.84 -4.68
N ARG A 224 -18.03 24.51 -5.75
CA ARG A 224 -18.82 25.58 -6.41
C ARG A 224 -20.14 25.07 -6.97
N ARG A 225 -20.17 23.88 -7.58
CA ARG A 225 -21.41 23.26 -8.06
C ARG A 225 -22.36 22.89 -6.94
N ARG A 226 -21.81 22.34 -5.84
CA ARG A 226 -22.59 21.99 -4.65
C ARG A 226 -23.24 23.23 -4.01
N HIS A 227 -22.49 24.33 -3.84
CA HIS A 227 -23.03 25.58 -3.33
C HIS A 227 -24.17 26.11 -4.24
N LYS A 228 -23.98 26.12 -5.55
CA LYS A 228 -25.04 26.56 -6.50
C LYS A 228 -26.29 25.68 -6.44
N LEU A 229 -26.15 24.38 -6.20
CA LEU A 229 -27.29 23.47 -6.02
C LEU A 229 -28.00 23.73 -4.68
N MET A 230 -27.25 23.86 -3.59
CA MET A 230 -27.81 24.18 -2.27
C MET A 230 -28.55 25.55 -2.27
N ASP A 231 -28.00 26.56 -2.94
CA ASP A 231 -28.67 27.86 -3.06
C ASP A 231 -29.97 27.74 -3.87
N ARG A 232 -30.01 26.94 -4.94
CA ARG A 232 -31.24 26.66 -5.68
C ARG A 232 -32.30 25.95 -4.83
N TYR A 233 -31.91 25.00 -4.00
CA TYR A 233 -32.83 24.32 -3.09
C TYR A 233 -33.35 25.25 -1.97
N LYS A 234 -32.51 26.12 -1.41
CA LYS A 234 -32.95 27.14 -0.43
C LYS A 234 -33.93 28.13 -1.02
N HIS A 235 -33.80 28.49 -2.29
CA HIS A 235 -34.75 29.38 -2.96
C HIS A 235 -36.04 28.68 -3.39
N ALA A 236 -36.02 27.34 -3.57
CA ALA A 236 -37.24 26.57 -3.86
C ALA A 236 -38.13 26.36 -2.62
N ASP A 237 -37.55 26.25 -1.43
CA ASP A 237 -38.31 26.12 -0.17
C ASP A 237 -39.03 27.41 0.26
N VAL A 238 -38.71 28.56 -0.32
CA VAL A 238 -39.32 29.86 0.02
C VAL A 238 -40.63 30.11 -0.77
N HIS A 239 -40.84 29.36 -1.86
CA HIS A 239 -42.12 29.42 -2.60
C HIS A 239 -42.86 28.09 -2.38
N GLY A 240 -43.72 28.08 -1.35
CA GLY A 240 -44.51 26.95 -0.87
C GLY A 240 -45.44 26.34 -1.94
N ASP A 241 -44.90 25.64 -2.90
CA ASP A 241 -45.63 24.77 -3.80
C ASP A 241 -45.52 23.31 -3.31
N ILE A 242 -46.70 22.82 -2.99
CA ILE A 242 -47.01 21.45 -2.53
C ILE A 242 -46.33 20.44 -3.46
N VAL A 243 -45.26 19.83 -3.02
CA VAL A 243 -44.71 18.62 -3.65
C VAL A 243 -45.61 17.45 -3.24
N ILE A 244 -46.47 17.07 -4.14
CA ILE A 244 -47.25 15.84 -4.12
C ILE A 244 -46.32 14.69 -3.83
N GLY A 245 -46.63 13.92 -2.79
CA GLY A 245 -45.84 12.78 -2.29
C GLY A 245 -45.61 11.72 -3.35
N CYS A 246 -44.51 11.83 -4.07
CA CYS A 246 -43.84 10.69 -4.69
C CYS A 246 -42.89 10.13 -3.69
N ASP A 247 -43.07 8.85 -3.36
CA ASP A 247 -42.24 8.09 -2.45
C ASP A 247 -40.78 8.11 -2.93
N VAL A 248 -40.02 9.08 -2.40
CA VAL A 248 -38.64 9.40 -2.79
C VAL A 248 -37.67 8.23 -2.48
N SER A 249 -38.10 7.30 -1.60
CA SER A 249 -37.31 6.17 -1.19
C SER A 249 -37.07 5.16 -2.33
N ASN A 250 -38.10 4.82 -3.09
CA ASN A 250 -38.01 3.84 -4.18
C ASN A 250 -37.31 4.39 -5.45
N PHE A 251 -37.41 5.73 -5.69
CA PHE A 251 -36.71 6.37 -6.81
C PHE A 251 -35.21 6.54 -6.53
N HIS A 252 -34.81 6.71 -5.25
CA HIS A 252 -33.40 6.74 -4.85
C HIS A 252 -32.73 5.37 -4.97
N GLU A 253 -33.40 4.26 -4.66
CA GLU A 253 -32.81 2.93 -4.75
C GLU A 253 -32.56 2.48 -6.20
N MET A 254 -33.52 2.63 -7.11
CA MET A 254 -33.34 2.23 -8.52
C MET A 254 -32.34 3.10 -9.28
N ARG A 255 -32.32 4.40 -9.03
CA ARG A 255 -31.33 5.31 -9.62
C ARG A 255 -29.95 5.13 -9.01
N SER A 256 -29.87 4.72 -7.74
CA SER A 256 -28.65 4.39 -7.01
C SER A 256 -27.92 3.19 -7.62
N GLN A 257 -28.62 2.13 -8.03
CA GLN A 257 -27.98 0.90 -8.51
C GLN A 257 -27.46 1.04 -9.95
N SER A 258 -28.19 1.68 -10.85
CA SER A 258 -27.72 1.96 -12.21
C SER A 258 -26.59 2.99 -12.25
N SER A 259 -26.62 4.00 -11.37
CA SER A 259 -25.53 4.99 -11.27
C SER A 259 -24.26 4.43 -10.63
N LYS A 260 -24.36 3.52 -9.68
CA LYS A 260 -23.20 2.87 -9.02
C LYS A 260 -22.35 2.05 -10.01
N LEU A 261 -22.98 1.30 -10.92
CA LEU A 261 -22.26 0.54 -11.96
C LEU A 261 -21.54 1.45 -12.96
N SER A 262 -22.19 2.57 -13.34
CA SER A 262 -21.58 3.57 -14.22
C SER A 262 -20.40 4.28 -13.57
N ILE A 263 -20.48 4.59 -12.27
CA ILE A 263 -19.40 5.23 -11.50
C ILE A 263 -18.21 4.29 -11.36
N LEU A 264 -18.44 3.00 -11.10
CA LEU A 264 -17.38 2.00 -11.07
C LEU A 264 -16.65 1.91 -12.41
N GLY A 265 -17.39 1.85 -13.52
CA GLY A 265 -16.82 1.84 -14.87
C GLY A 265 -15.95 3.07 -15.15
N ILE A 266 -16.40 4.26 -14.77
CA ILE A 266 -15.62 5.50 -14.90
C ILE A 266 -14.37 5.44 -14.00
N ALA A 267 -14.50 4.98 -12.77
CA ALA A 267 -13.38 4.85 -11.84
C ALA A 267 -12.30 3.90 -12.38
N MET A 268 -12.70 2.75 -12.93
CA MET A 268 -11.79 1.79 -13.58
C MET A 268 -11.10 2.37 -14.82
N LEU A 269 -11.85 3.08 -15.67
CA LEU A 269 -11.31 3.76 -16.87
C LEU A 269 -10.28 4.81 -16.48
N VAL A 270 -10.57 5.64 -15.49
CA VAL A 270 -9.65 6.68 -15.02
C VAL A 270 -8.44 6.06 -14.33
N CYS A 271 -8.63 4.99 -13.54
CA CYS A 271 -7.55 4.24 -12.92
C CYS A 271 -6.55 3.73 -13.97
N ILE A 272 -7.06 2.95 -14.96
CA ILE A 272 -6.21 2.37 -16.01
C ILE A 272 -5.64 3.45 -16.92
N GLY A 273 -6.41 4.47 -17.27
CA GLY A 273 -5.96 5.58 -18.10
C GLY A 273 -4.82 6.38 -17.47
N MET A 274 -4.92 6.68 -16.18
CA MET A 274 -3.84 7.36 -15.44
C MET A 274 -2.63 6.45 -15.22
N ALA A 275 -2.83 5.15 -15.01
CA ALA A 275 -1.73 4.19 -14.96
C ALA A 275 -0.99 4.14 -16.30
N ALA A 276 -1.70 4.04 -17.42
CA ALA A 276 -1.12 4.06 -18.76
C ALA A 276 -0.38 5.38 -19.04
N LEU A 277 -0.98 6.52 -18.69
CA LEU A 277 -0.35 7.84 -18.83
C LEU A 277 0.95 7.93 -18.01
N SER A 278 0.93 7.45 -16.77
CA SER A 278 2.12 7.39 -15.91
C SER A 278 3.22 6.55 -16.56
N SER A 279 2.86 5.37 -17.08
CA SER A 279 3.82 4.47 -17.74
C SER A 279 4.42 5.08 -19.00
N THR A 280 3.66 5.82 -19.80
CA THR A 280 4.18 6.47 -21.03
C THR A 280 5.19 7.59 -20.76
N ILE A 281 5.18 8.18 -19.58
CA ILE A 281 6.16 9.20 -19.16
C ILE A 281 7.33 8.61 -18.35
N GLY A 282 7.48 7.28 -18.34
CA GLY A 282 8.59 6.60 -17.69
C GLY A 282 8.43 6.39 -16.19
N LEU A 283 7.20 6.55 -15.66
CA LEU A 283 6.86 6.27 -14.25
C LEU A 283 6.18 4.90 -14.12
N ALA A 284 6.30 4.29 -12.94
CA ALA A 284 5.50 3.10 -12.68
C ALA A 284 3.99 3.42 -12.77
N GLY A 285 3.23 2.60 -13.49
CA GLY A 285 1.79 2.80 -13.72
C GLY A 285 0.97 2.92 -12.43
N ILE A 286 1.42 2.24 -11.37
CA ILE A 286 0.82 2.28 -10.04
C ILE A 286 0.73 3.69 -9.44
N ILE A 287 1.65 4.60 -9.78
CA ILE A 287 1.65 5.99 -9.29
C ILE A 287 0.48 6.76 -9.90
N GLY A 288 0.26 6.58 -11.21
CA GLY A 288 -0.90 7.17 -11.90
C GLY A 288 -2.23 6.68 -11.33
N SER A 289 -2.34 5.38 -11.04
CA SER A 289 -3.54 4.81 -10.43
C SER A 289 -3.80 5.35 -9.02
N PHE A 290 -2.76 5.51 -8.19
CA PHE A 290 -2.86 6.12 -6.87
C PHE A 290 -3.38 7.57 -6.95
N LEU A 291 -2.83 8.39 -7.85
CA LEU A 291 -3.29 9.77 -8.07
C LEU A 291 -4.74 9.83 -8.57
N ALA A 292 -5.13 8.87 -9.42
CA ALA A 292 -6.52 8.71 -9.84
C ALA A 292 -7.44 8.38 -8.66
N GLY A 293 -7.02 7.49 -7.76
CA GLY A 293 -7.72 7.19 -6.52
C GLY A 293 -7.90 8.42 -5.62
N MET A 294 -6.84 9.19 -5.41
CA MET A 294 -6.92 10.45 -4.67
C MET A 294 -7.89 11.47 -5.30
N LEU A 295 -7.95 11.53 -6.63
CA LEU A 295 -8.93 12.36 -7.33
C LEU A 295 -10.35 11.92 -6.96
N PHE A 296 -10.65 10.63 -7.01
CA PHE A 296 -11.96 10.11 -6.65
C PHE A 296 -12.27 10.24 -5.15
N ALA A 297 -11.28 10.22 -4.28
CA ALA A 297 -11.43 10.42 -2.83
C ALA A 297 -12.11 11.75 -2.48
N GLU A 298 -11.86 12.81 -3.26
CA GLU A 298 -12.50 14.13 -3.07
C GLU A 298 -14.00 14.10 -3.42
N PHE A 299 -14.46 13.10 -4.19
CA PHE A 299 -15.86 12.90 -4.59
C PHE A 299 -16.55 11.77 -3.84
N LYS A 300 -15.91 11.15 -2.88
CA LYS A 300 -16.41 9.96 -2.14
C LYS A 300 -17.85 10.13 -1.63
N ASP A 301 -18.21 11.34 -1.17
CA ASP A 301 -19.54 11.63 -0.64
C ASP A 301 -20.63 11.74 -1.74
N THR A 302 -20.23 12.00 -3.00
CA THR A 302 -21.15 12.17 -4.13
C THR A 302 -21.12 11.01 -5.12
N MET A 303 -20.01 10.27 -5.15
CA MET A 303 -19.76 9.13 -6.04
C MET A 303 -19.18 7.95 -5.26
N PRO A 304 -19.99 7.23 -4.46
CA PRO A 304 -19.52 6.11 -3.68
C PRO A 304 -19.20 4.92 -4.60
N CYS A 305 -17.92 4.70 -4.92
CA CYS A 305 -17.44 3.57 -5.71
C CYS A 305 -16.56 2.60 -4.89
N GLU A 306 -16.21 2.95 -3.66
CA GLU A 306 -15.24 2.24 -2.82
C GLU A 306 -15.62 0.79 -2.59
N GLU A 307 -16.85 0.49 -2.19
CA GLU A 307 -17.31 -0.86 -1.89
C GLU A 307 -17.26 -1.78 -3.12
N ASN A 308 -17.76 -1.28 -4.27
CA ASN A 308 -17.76 -2.04 -5.52
C ASN A 308 -16.34 -2.21 -6.07
N PHE A 309 -15.48 -1.18 -5.98
CA PHE A 309 -14.10 -1.25 -6.41
C PHE A 309 -13.30 -2.20 -5.53
N ASN A 310 -13.52 -2.17 -4.21
CA ASN A 310 -12.90 -3.10 -3.28
C ASN A 310 -13.21 -4.57 -3.60
N THR A 311 -14.41 -4.87 -4.07
CA THR A 311 -14.78 -6.23 -4.51
C THR A 311 -13.92 -6.70 -5.68
N VAL A 312 -13.70 -5.85 -6.69
CA VAL A 312 -12.84 -6.15 -7.83
C VAL A 312 -11.37 -6.28 -7.39
N THR A 313 -10.90 -5.35 -6.56
CA THR A 313 -9.54 -5.38 -6.01
C THR A 313 -9.29 -6.64 -5.20
N SER A 314 -10.21 -7.04 -4.33
CA SER A 314 -10.10 -8.25 -3.50
C SER A 314 -10.03 -9.55 -4.32
N PHE A 315 -10.56 -9.56 -5.53
CA PHE A 315 -10.41 -10.68 -6.46
C PHE A 315 -9.06 -10.65 -7.20
N MET A 316 -8.60 -9.47 -7.61
CA MET A 316 -7.37 -9.30 -8.40
C MET A 316 -6.09 -9.34 -7.55
N LEU A 317 -6.16 -8.84 -6.31
CA LEU A 317 -5.00 -8.66 -5.43
C LEU A 317 -4.22 -9.96 -5.13
N PRO A 318 -4.84 -11.13 -4.93
CA PRO A 318 -4.11 -12.37 -4.74
C PRO A 318 -3.18 -12.73 -5.88
N PHE A 319 -3.50 -12.37 -7.13
CA PHE A 319 -2.62 -12.60 -8.26
C PHE A 319 -1.30 -11.85 -8.12
N PHE A 320 -1.36 -10.61 -7.63
CA PHE A 320 -0.15 -9.82 -7.35
C PHE A 320 0.70 -10.49 -6.28
N PHE A 321 0.11 -10.88 -5.14
CA PHE A 321 0.88 -11.50 -4.07
C PHE A 321 1.43 -12.87 -4.44
N ILE A 322 0.68 -13.67 -5.20
CA ILE A 322 1.16 -14.94 -5.75
C ILE A 322 2.34 -14.68 -6.69
N TYR A 323 2.19 -13.76 -7.65
CA TYR A 323 3.24 -13.41 -8.61
C TYR A 323 4.52 -12.95 -7.92
N VAL A 324 4.40 -12.06 -6.94
CA VAL A 324 5.54 -11.61 -6.14
C VAL A 324 6.16 -12.75 -5.34
N GLY A 325 5.34 -13.62 -4.75
CA GLY A 325 5.80 -14.83 -4.06
C GLY A 325 6.58 -15.77 -4.98
N MET A 326 6.14 -15.94 -6.22
CA MET A 326 6.83 -16.77 -7.23
C MET A 326 8.21 -16.23 -7.63
N LYS A 327 8.50 -14.95 -7.40
CA LYS A 327 9.85 -14.38 -7.61
C LYS A 327 10.84 -14.76 -6.49
N VAL A 328 10.35 -15.26 -5.34
CA VAL A 328 11.19 -15.69 -4.22
C VAL A 328 11.66 -17.12 -4.47
N ARG A 329 12.88 -17.27 -4.95
CA ARG A 329 13.51 -18.55 -5.29
C ARG A 329 14.55 -18.92 -4.24
N PHE A 330 14.45 -20.14 -3.68
CA PHE A 330 15.39 -20.62 -2.67
C PHE A 330 16.67 -21.22 -3.25
N ASP A 331 16.66 -21.62 -4.53
CA ASP A 331 17.86 -22.07 -5.24
C ASP A 331 18.90 -20.93 -5.42
N ASP A 332 18.43 -19.68 -5.54
CA ASP A 332 19.28 -18.50 -5.64
C ASP A 332 19.67 -17.92 -4.25
N PHE A 333 19.13 -18.49 -3.15
CA PHE A 333 19.33 -17.94 -1.81
C PHE A 333 20.56 -18.56 -1.13
N GLU A 334 21.66 -17.82 -1.14
CA GLU A 334 22.88 -18.22 -0.43
C GLU A 334 22.82 -17.91 1.07
N LEU A 335 23.29 -18.84 1.91
CA LEU A 335 23.41 -18.61 3.36
C LEU A 335 24.30 -17.40 3.70
N SER A 336 25.19 -17.02 2.80
CA SER A 336 26.07 -15.84 2.94
C SER A 336 25.30 -14.53 3.15
N ILE A 337 24.04 -14.43 2.66
CA ILE A 337 23.22 -13.22 2.77
C ILE A 337 22.41 -13.15 4.09
N MET A 338 22.37 -14.24 4.87
CA MET A 338 21.62 -14.28 6.14
C MET A 338 22.03 -13.19 7.14
N PRO A 339 23.33 -12.87 7.31
CA PRO A 339 23.71 -11.76 8.19
C PRO A 339 23.13 -10.43 7.74
N LEU A 340 23.13 -10.15 6.42
CA LEU A 340 22.52 -8.94 5.87
C LEU A 340 21.00 -8.90 6.12
N LEU A 341 20.29 -10.00 5.89
CA LEU A 341 18.86 -10.12 6.15
C LEU A 341 18.52 -9.80 7.62
N VAL A 342 19.26 -10.41 8.56
CA VAL A 342 19.03 -10.17 9.99
C VAL A 342 19.30 -8.71 10.36
N ILE A 343 20.39 -8.13 9.86
CA ILE A 343 20.72 -6.72 10.09
C ILE A 343 19.62 -5.82 9.51
N LEU A 344 19.15 -6.08 8.28
CA LEU A 344 18.07 -5.31 7.66
C LEU A 344 16.76 -5.40 8.47
N ILE A 345 16.37 -6.58 8.96
CA ILE A 345 15.19 -6.75 9.83
C ILE A 345 15.35 -5.93 11.11
N VAL A 346 16.49 -6.06 11.80
CA VAL A 346 16.73 -5.33 13.07
C VAL A 346 16.70 -3.83 12.84
N VAL A 347 17.42 -3.33 11.83
CA VAL A 347 17.49 -1.89 11.55
C VAL A 347 16.13 -1.39 11.02
N ALA A 348 15.41 -2.19 10.25
CA ALA A 348 14.06 -1.88 9.81
C ALA A 348 13.09 -1.65 10.97
N VAL A 349 13.11 -2.54 11.97
CA VAL A 349 12.30 -2.42 13.19
C VAL A 349 12.75 -1.21 14.02
N LEU A 350 14.05 -1.07 14.26
CA LEU A 350 14.60 -0.01 15.12
C LEU A 350 14.37 1.37 14.53
N THR A 351 14.63 1.57 13.23
CA THR A 351 14.50 2.89 12.58
C THR A 351 13.05 3.36 12.56
N LYS A 352 12.09 2.48 12.27
CA LYS A 352 10.66 2.81 12.30
C LYS A 352 10.16 3.07 13.73
N TYR A 353 10.56 2.23 14.68
CA TYR A 353 10.24 2.47 16.10
C TYR A 353 10.76 3.81 16.60
N VAL A 354 12.05 4.08 16.38
CA VAL A 354 12.72 5.31 16.81
C VAL A 354 12.07 6.54 16.18
N SER A 355 11.82 6.50 14.87
CA SER A 355 11.18 7.61 14.16
C SER A 355 9.78 7.91 14.67
N GLY A 356 8.93 6.88 14.83
CA GLY A 356 7.58 7.04 15.36
C GLY A 356 7.57 7.52 16.82
N TYR A 357 8.44 6.95 17.67
CA TYR A 357 8.59 7.35 19.07
C TYR A 357 9.02 8.81 19.21
N TYR A 358 10.09 9.22 18.54
CA TYR A 358 10.58 10.60 18.63
C TYR A 358 9.66 11.59 17.94
N GLY A 359 9.03 11.23 16.83
CA GLY A 359 7.99 12.04 16.18
C GLY A 359 6.82 12.34 17.12
N ALA A 360 6.36 11.33 17.85
CA ALA A 360 5.32 11.48 18.86
C ALA A 360 5.78 12.33 20.05
N LYS A 361 7.03 12.16 20.49
CA LYS A 361 7.66 12.98 21.54
C LYS A 361 7.77 14.46 21.14
N MET A 362 8.15 14.76 19.91
CA MET A 362 8.13 16.14 19.38
C MET A 362 6.72 16.74 19.39
N GLY A 363 5.70 15.91 19.23
CA GLY A 363 4.29 16.26 19.42
C GLY A 363 3.85 16.38 20.87
N LYS A 364 4.78 16.29 21.84
CA LYS A 364 4.53 16.38 23.30
C LYS A 364 3.59 15.30 23.85
N LEU A 365 3.63 14.10 23.27
CA LEU A 365 2.85 12.96 23.77
C LEU A 365 3.52 12.28 24.99
N PRO A 366 2.74 11.64 25.86
CA PRO A 366 3.24 10.81 26.95
C PRO A 366 4.12 9.66 26.42
N LYS A 367 4.94 9.07 27.30
CA LYS A 367 5.88 8.01 26.94
C LYS A 367 5.15 6.78 26.35
N ASP A 368 4.09 6.33 26.99
CA ASP A 368 3.38 5.11 26.57
C ASP A 368 2.62 5.30 25.23
N SER A 369 2.00 6.49 25.02
CA SER A 369 1.46 6.87 23.72
C SER A 369 2.55 6.92 22.63
N SER A 370 3.74 7.44 22.96
CA SER A 370 4.87 7.50 22.02
C SER A 370 5.40 6.10 21.68
N VAL A 371 5.41 5.17 22.66
CA VAL A 371 5.76 3.76 22.41
C VAL A 371 4.76 3.10 21.48
N LEU A 372 3.45 3.28 21.72
CA LEU A 372 2.40 2.72 20.85
C LEU A 372 2.53 3.24 19.43
N ILE A 373 2.70 4.56 19.24
CA ILE A 373 2.89 5.14 17.91
C ILE A 373 4.15 4.59 17.25
N GLY A 374 5.29 4.54 17.98
CA GLY A 374 6.55 3.99 17.46
C GLY A 374 6.42 2.56 16.97
N VAL A 375 5.78 1.70 17.76
CA VAL A 375 5.58 0.29 17.40
C VAL A 375 4.59 0.14 16.23
N SER A 376 3.56 0.99 16.18
CA SER A 376 2.57 0.97 15.10
C SER A 376 3.12 1.39 13.73
N MET A 377 4.30 2.03 13.69
CA MET A 377 4.99 2.36 12.44
C MET A 377 5.86 1.23 11.90
N ILE A 378 6.08 0.13 12.65
CA ILE A 378 6.98 -0.97 12.26
C ILE A 378 6.48 -1.78 11.06
N PRO A 379 5.17 -2.17 10.96
CA PRO A 379 4.74 -3.12 9.95
C PRO A 379 5.01 -2.61 8.54
N ARG A 380 5.52 -3.50 7.70
CA ARG A 380 5.67 -3.28 6.26
C ARG A 380 4.72 -4.19 5.51
N GLY A 381 4.29 -3.77 4.32
CA GLY A 381 3.34 -4.53 3.55
C GLY A 381 3.49 -4.27 2.05
N GLU A 382 2.37 -4.06 1.41
CA GLU A 382 2.21 -3.95 -0.04
C GLU A 382 3.15 -2.92 -0.69
N VAL A 383 3.33 -1.76 -0.09
CA VAL A 383 4.19 -0.71 -0.68
C VAL A 383 5.67 -1.10 -0.66
N GLY A 384 6.15 -1.75 0.40
CA GLY A 384 7.52 -2.28 0.45
C GLY A 384 7.78 -3.37 -0.61
N ILE A 385 6.77 -4.20 -0.86
CA ILE A 385 6.78 -5.24 -1.90
C ILE A 385 6.83 -4.59 -3.29
N ILE A 386 6.06 -3.53 -3.51
CA ILE A 386 6.06 -2.78 -4.77
C ILE A 386 7.43 -2.16 -5.03
N VAL A 387 8.06 -1.54 -4.03
CA VAL A 387 9.43 -1.01 -4.15
C VAL A 387 10.42 -2.11 -4.52
N ALA A 388 10.32 -3.27 -3.88
CA ALA A 388 11.17 -4.42 -4.20
C ALA A 388 10.95 -4.89 -5.65
N SER A 389 9.69 -4.99 -6.08
CA SER A 389 9.32 -5.40 -7.44
C SER A 389 9.84 -4.43 -8.50
N ILE A 390 9.71 -3.12 -8.27
CA ILE A 390 10.27 -2.09 -9.16
C ILE A 390 11.79 -2.20 -9.21
N GLY A 391 12.47 -2.28 -8.05
CA GLY A 391 13.92 -2.42 -7.98
C GLY A 391 14.46 -3.64 -8.73
N PHE A 392 13.68 -4.73 -8.71
CA PHE A 392 13.99 -5.95 -9.47
C PHE A 392 13.76 -5.73 -10.98
N THR A 393 12.63 -5.15 -11.38
CA THR A 393 12.27 -4.93 -12.78
C THR A 393 13.24 -3.99 -13.49
N ILE A 394 13.74 -2.95 -12.82
CA ILE A 394 14.75 -2.04 -13.37
C ILE A 394 16.18 -2.59 -13.28
N GLY A 395 16.36 -3.84 -12.83
CA GLY A 395 17.65 -4.53 -12.80
C GLY A 395 18.64 -4.07 -11.71
N VAL A 396 18.20 -3.28 -10.73
CA VAL A 396 19.04 -2.84 -9.60
C VAL A 396 19.09 -3.88 -8.49
N PHE A 397 17.99 -4.59 -8.25
CA PHE A 397 17.98 -5.71 -7.32
C PHE A 397 18.27 -7.02 -8.04
N THR A 398 19.23 -7.76 -7.52
CA THR A 398 19.42 -9.18 -7.86
C THR A 398 18.30 -10.02 -7.24
N ASN A 399 18.12 -11.27 -7.70
CA ASN A 399 17.20 -12.23 -7.06
C ASN A 399 17.42 -12.35 -5.54
N GLN A 400 18.68 -12.41 -5.13
CA GLN A 400 19.06 -12.49 -3.71
C GLN A 400 18.62 -11.25 -2.93
N MET A 401 18.86 -10.03 -3.45
CA MET A 401 18.46 -8.79 -2.80
C MET A 401 16.94 -8.65 -2.77
N PHE A 402 16.25 -8.97 -3.87
CA PHE A 402 14.80 -9.00 -3.93
C PHE A 402 14.23 -9.93 -2.83
N THR A 403 14.71 -11.19 -2.79
CA THR A 403 14.30 -12.17 -1.77
C THR A 403 14.57 -11.67 -0.35
N THR A 404 15.72 -11.03 -0.14
CA THR A 404 16.09 -10.44 1.16
C THR A 404 15.12 -9.35 1.60
N ILE A 405 14.75 -8.42 0.71
CA ILE A 405 13.78 -7.36 1.01
C ILE A 405 12.38 -7.93 1.23
N MET A 406 11.99 -8.96 0.47
CA MET A 406 10.72 -9.66 0.67
C MET A 406 10.64 -10.33 2.03
N LEU A 407 11.67 -11.08 2.42
CA LEU A 407 11.74 -11.73 3.73
C LEU A 407 11.77 -10.72 4.88
N MET A 408 12.49 -9.59 4.73
CA MET A 408 12.46 -8.49 5.70
C MET A 408 11.05 -7.92 5.85
N THR A 409 10.34 -7.68 4.74
CA THR A 409 8.97 -7.15 4.74
C THR A 409 8.00 -8.11 5.43
N LEU A 410 8.06 -9.40 5.11
CA LEU A 410 7.25 -10.43 5.75
C LEU A 410 7.56 -10.55 7.25
N ALA A 411 8.84 -10.59 7.63
CA ALA A 411 9.25 -10.68 9.02
C ALA A 411 8.72 -9.50 9.86
N THR A 412 8.83 -8.27 9.35
CA THR A 412 8.32 -7.08 10.06
C THR A 412 6.79 -7.08 10.16
N SER A 413 6.08 -7.59 9.15
CA SER A 413 4.62 -7.74 9.15
C SER A 413 4.14 -8.76 10.20
N ILE A 414 4.94 -9.81 10.44
CA ILE A 414 4.65 -10.85 11.44
C ILE A 414 4.97 -10.36 12.86
N ILE A 415 6.07 -9.62 13.03
CA ILE A 415 6.55 -9.13 14.34
C ILE A 415 5.65 -8.00 14.87
N ALA A 416 5.12 -7.14 14.01
CA ALA A 416 4.42 -5.93 14.40
C ALA A 416 3.10 -6.15 15.19
N PRO A 417 2.15 -7.03 14.81
CA PRO A 417 0.87 -7.18 15.50
C PRO A 417 1.00 -7.51 16.99
N PRO A 418 1.84 -8.46 17.44
CA PRO A 418 2.02 -8.73 18.86
C PRO A 418 2.64 -7.55 19.61
N LEU A 419 3.57 -6.81 18.99
CA LEU A 419 4.18 -5.64 19.60
C LEU A 419 3.17 -4.48 19.76
N ILE A 420 2.32 -4.23 18.76
CA ILE A 420 1.26 -3.20 18.82
C ILE A 420 0.28 -3.56 19.94
N SER A 421 -0.15 -4.81 19.99
CA SER A 421 -1.06 -5.29 21.04
C SER A 421 -0.46 -5.14 22.43
N TRP A 422 0.82 -5.46 22.60
CA TRP A 422 1.53 -5.27 23.86
C TRP A 422 1.63 -3.78 24.24
N ALA A 423 2.02 -2.91 23.32
CA ALA A 423 2.16 -1.48 23.57
C ALA A 423 0.82 -0.83 23.95
N TYR A 424 -0.27 -1.21 23.28
CA TYR A 424 -1.61 -0.72 23.59
C TYR A 424 -2.07 -1.15 24.98
N LYS A 425 -1.92 -2.42 25.34
CA LYS A 425 -2.27 -2.93 26.68
C LYS A 425 -1.50 -2.20 27.76
N ARG A 426 -0.19 -2.00 27.57
CA ARG A 426 0.64 -1.25 28.50
C ARG A 426 0.14 0.19 28.68
N MET A 427 -0.14 0.91 27.60
CA MET A 427 -0.68 2.28 27.64
C MET A 427 -2.01 2.32 28.42
N TYR A 428 -2.91 1.38 28.10
CA TYR A 428 -4.24 1.32 28.72
C TYR A 428 -4.16 1.09 30.24
N THR A 429 -3.30 0.18 30.70
CA THR A 429 -3.11 -0.14 32.12
C THR A 429 -2.58 1.06 32.91
N HIS A 430 -1.60 1.80 32.36
CA HIS A 430 -1.05 2.99 33.02
C HIS A 430 -2.08 4.13 33.10
N THR A 431 -2.83 4.37 32.02
CA THR A 431 -3.82 5.48 31.99
C THR A 431 -4.98 5.24 32.96
N HIS A 432 -5.45 3.99 33.13
CA HIS A 432 -6.56 3.68 34.04
C HIS A 432 -6.11 3.47 35.49
N GLY A 433 -4.86 3.05 35.72
CA GLY A 433 -4.25 2.97 37.05
C GLY A 433 -4.11 4.35 37.71
N GLU A 434 -3.62 5.35 36.96
CA GLU A 434 -3.50 6.72 37.45
C GLU A 434 -4.87 7.39 37.77
N GLN A 435 -5.93 7.05 37.03
CA GLN A 435 -7.29 7.56 37.32
C GLN A 435 -7.89 6.97 38.59
N GLN A 436 -7.61 5.71 38.93
CA GLN A 436 -8.06 5.08 40.15
C GLN A 436 -7.35 5.62 41.39
N ASP A 437 -6.06 5.98 41.29
CA ASP A 437 -5.32 6.59 42.40
C ASP A 437 -5.73 8.05 42.66
N GLN A 438 -6.11 8.81 41.63
CA GLN A 438 -6.63 10.17 41.78
C GLN A 438 -8.03 10.24 42.41
N HIS A 439 -8.83 9.17 42.35
CA HIS A 439 -10.11 9.08 43.03
C HIS A 439 -10.01 8.52 44.47
N ARG A 440 -8.82 8.13 44.90
CA ARG A 440 -8.55 7.64 46.28
C ARG A 440 -7.95 8.70 47.23
N HIS A 441 -7.62 9.88 46.70
CA HIS A 441 -7.21 11.07 47.45
C HIS A 441 -8.22 12.20 47.28
#